data_9f18afaf7578e13eaee5967b25b859d2
#
_entry.id   9f18afaf7578e13eaee5967b25b859d2
#
_cell.length_a   1.000
_cell.length_b   1.000
_cell.length_c   1.000
_cell.angle_alpha   90.00
_cell.angle_beta   90.00
_cell.angle_gamma   90.00
#
_symmetry.space_group_name_H-M   'P 1'
#
loop_
_entity.id
_entity.type
_entity.pdbx_description
1 polymer ?
#
loop_
_entity_poly.entity_id
_entity_poly.type
_entity_poly.pdbx_seq_one_letter_code
_entity_poly.pdbx_strand_id
1 'polypeptide(L)'
;MGNLKVETEMKAVILLSGGLDSSTVLYQAKADGYECHPISFDYQQRHRRELHSAFLVAQTLGVVKHQVVNFDLRLWGGSALTDETINLPQERSLDEMSQNIPVTYVPARNTIFLSFALGYAEAIAAQRVYIGVNALDYSGYPDCRPDYIQAMQKVFQLGTKQGREGNPIKIVAPLIDLKKTEIIQLGNQLGVPWELTWSCYAGSDVACGVCDSCRLRLAAFAELGLKDPLPYRERE
;
A
#
# COMPACT_ATOMS: atom_id res chain seq x y z
N MET A 1 -5.59 23.66 -40.74
CA MET A 1 -5.14 23.79 -39.34
C MET A 1 -5.64 22.56 -38.61
N GLY A 2 -4.77 21.57 -38.45
CA GLY A 2 -5.11 20.34 -37.75
C GLY A 2 -5.17 20.58 -36.23
N ASN A 3 -6.34 20.36 -35.64
CA ASN A 3 -6.47 20.28 -34.19
C ASN A 3 -5.63 19.08 -33.69
N LEU A 4 -4.43 19.34 -33.21
CA LEU A 4 -3.74 18.45 -32.33
C LEU A 4 -4.64 18.28 -31.08
N LYS A 5 -5.38 17.17 -30.99
CA LYS A 5 -5.94 16.72 -29.74
C LYS A 5 -4.74 16.47 -28.82
N VAL A 6 -4.53 17.36 -27.85
CA VAL A 6 -3.69 17.08 -26.71
C VAL A 6 -4.37 15.91 -26.00
N GLU A 7 -3.88 14.69 -26.19
CA GLU A 7 -4.28 13.56 -25.35
C GLU A 7 -3.90 13.96 -23.93
N THR A 8 -4.89 14.30 -23.13
CA THR A 8 -4.69 14.54 -21.71
C THR A 8 -4.27 13.22 -21.07
N GLU A 9 -3.00 13.13 -20.69
CA GLU A 9 -2.48 11.96 -19.98
C GLU A 9 -3.37 11.65 -18.79
N MET A 10 -3.86 10.42 -18.72
CA MET A 10 -4.70 9.97 -17.61
C MET A 10 -3.84 9.85 -16.35
N LYS A 11 -4.24 10.53 -15.28
CA LYS A 11 -3.52 10.57 -14.02
C LYS A 11 -4.12 9.64 -12.99
N ALA A 12 -3.26 9.00 -12.22
CA ALA A 12 -3.66 8.23 -11.05
C ALA A 12 -2.83 8.61 -9.83
N VAL A 13 -3.47 8.73 -8.67
CA VAL A 13 -2.81 8.82 -7.37
C VAL A 13 -2.65 7.40 -6.82
N ILE A 14 -1.47 7.05 -6.34
CA ILE A 14 -1.16 5.72 -5.82
C ILE A 14 -0.72 5.81 -4.37
N LEU A 15 -1.44 5.15 -3.46
CA LEU A 15 -1.01 5.01 -2.08
C LEU A 15 0.20 4.07 -2.02
N LEU A 16 1.38 4.62 -1.78
CA LEU A 16 2.65 3.89 -1.84
C LEU A 16 3.32 3.85 -0.46
N SER A 17 3.35 2.69 0.17
CA SER A 17 4.07 2.46 1.42
C SER A 17 5.51 1.95 1.22
N GLY A 18 5.85 1.48 0.02
CA GLY A 18 7.12 0.81 -0.25
C GLY A 18 7.13 -0.68 0.10
N GLY A 19 6.01 -1.21 0.59
CA GLY A 19 5.81 -2.65 0.80
C GLY A 19 5.50 -3.40 -0.49
N LEU A 20 5.51 -4.73 -0.42
CA LEU A 20 5.26 -5.64 -1.54
C LEU A 20 3.98 -5.26 -2.32
N ASP A 21 2.85 -5.13 -1.62
CA ASP A 21 1.54 -4.90 -2.22
C ASP A 21 1.45 -3.53 -2.91
N SER A 22 1.82 -2.46 -2.20
CA SER A 22 1.75 -1.10 -2.73
C SER A 22 2.70 -0.87 -3.91
N SER A 23 3.86 -1.55 -3.92
CA SER A 23 4.79 -1.52 -5.04
C SER A 23 4.20 -2.21 -6.27
N THR A 24 3.56 -3.38 -6.08
CA THR A 24 2.84 -4.07 -7.16
C THR A 24 1.74 -3.19 -7.76
N VAL A 25 0.99 -2.49 -6.90
CA VAL A 25 -0.07 -1.56 -7.34
C VAL A 25 0.47 -0.37 -8.12
N LEU A 26 1.62 0.18 -7.74
CA LEU A 26 2.26 1.26 -8.50
C LEU A 26 2.65 0.78 -9.90
N TYR A 27 3.25 -0.40 -10.01
CA TYR A 27 3.62 -0.98 -11.29
C TYR A 27 2.41 -1.34 -12.15
N GLN A 28 1.31 -1.82 -11.52
CA GLN A 28 0.05 -2.06 -12.21
C GLN A 28 -0.54 -0.77 -12.77
N ALA A 29 -0.60 0.31 -11.98
CA ALA A 29 -1.12 1.59 -12.45
C ALA A 29 -0.31 2.14 -13.64
N LYS A 30 1.01 1.93 -13.66
CA LYS A 30 1.86 2.26 -14.79
C LYS A 30 1.56 1.41 -16.02
N ALA A 31 1.38 0.10 -15.85
CA ALA A 31 1.00 -0.82 -16.93
C ALA A 31 -0.40 -0.53 -17.49
N ASP A 32 -1.32 -0.03 -16.66
CA ASP A 32 -2.65 0.46 -17.07
C ASP A 32 -2.59 1.78 -17.86
N GLY A 33 -1.40 2.36 -18.08
CA GLY A 33 -1.18 3.54 -18.91
C GLY A 33 -1.36 4.88 -18.20
N TYR A 34 -1.37 4.91 -16.84
CA TYR A 34 -1.52 6.16 -16.09
C TYR A 34 -0.18 6.87 -15.87
N GLU A 35 -0.23 8.21 -15.89
CA GLU A 35 0.76 9.05 -15.24
C GLU A 35 0.62 8.87 -13.72
N CYS A 36 1.64 8.25 -13.10
CA CYS A 36 1.59 7.86 -11.69
C CYS A 36 2.01 9.00 -10.77
N HIS A 37 1.15 9.33 -9.81
CA HIS A 37 1.40 10.31 -8.75
C HIS A 37 1.39 9.61 -7.37
N PRO A 38 2.50 8.99 -6.93
CA PRO A 38 2.56 8.33 -5.65
C PRO A 38 2.40 9.30 -4.48
N ILE A 39 1.68 8.85 -3.46
CA ILE A 39 1.56 9.52 -2.16
C ILE A 39 1.93 8.53 -1.05
N SER A 40 2.85 8.94 -0.19
CA SER A 40 3.28 8.20 1.00
C SER A 40 2.96 8.99 2.26
N PHE A 41 2.94 8.29 3.40
CA PHE A 41 2.54 8.88 4.67
C PHE A 41 3.62 8.61 5.72
N ASP A 42 4.18 9.69 6.28
CA ASP A 42 4.93 9.66 7.52
C ASP A 42 3.93 10.02 8.65
N TYR A 43 3.38 8.99 9.30
CA TYR A 43 2.44 9.15 10.40
C TYR A 43 3.07 8.86 11.76
N GLN A 44 4.41 8.98 11.82
CA GLN A 44 5.24 8.69 12.98
C GLN A 44 5.17 7.21 13.40
N GLN A 45 5.07 6.31 12.40
CA GLN A 45 5.19 4.87 12.60
C GLN A 45 6.55 4.52 13.17
N ARG A 46 6.65 3.35 13.83
CA ARG A 46 7.87 2.88 14.52
C ARG A 46 9.17 3.04 13.76
N HIS A 47 9.12 2.96 12.42
CA HIS A 47 10.31 3.11 11.58
C HIS A 47 9.96 3.73 10.21
N ARG A 48 10.93 4.41 9.63
CA ARG A 48 10.78 5.10 8.35
C ARG A 48 11.38 4.34 7.16
N ARG A 49 11.78 3.08 7.35
CA ARG A 49 12.39 2.28 6.30
C ARG A 49 11.45 2.11 5.10
N GLU A 50 10.16 1.98 5.35
CA GLU A 50 9.12 1.89 4.32
C GLU A 50 9.13 3.11 3.39
N LEU A 51 9.28 4.33 3.94
CA LEU A 51 9.31 5.56 3.14
C LEU A 51 10.52 5.61 2.20
N HIS A 52 11.68 5.13 2.67
CA HIS A 52 12.87 5.01 1.84
C HIS A 52 12.64 4.01 0.70
N SER A 53 12.06 2.85 0.99
CA SER A 53 11.67 1.86 -0.02
C SER A 53 10.66 2.42 -1.02
N ALA A 54 9.64 3.15 -0.56
CA ALA A 54 8.67 3.81 -1.43
C ALA A 54 9.35 4.78 -2.41
N PHE A 55 10.32 5.57 -1.93
CA PHE A 55 11.10 6.47 -2.76
C PHE A 55 11.92 5.72 -3.83
N LEU A 56 12.66 4.68 -3.43
CA LEU A 56 13.46 3.87 -4.36
C LEU A 56 12.61 3.20 -5.43
N VAL A 57 11.50 2.57 -5.03
CA VAL A 57 10.55 1.92 -5.97
C VAL A 57 9.93 2.92 -6.93
N ALA A 58 9.56 4.13 -6.47
CA ALA A 58 9.03 5.18 -7.34
C ALA A 58 10.09 5.66 -8.36
N GLN A 59 11.35 5.76 -7.96
CA GLN A 59 12.45 6.14 -8.85
C GLN A 59 12.66 5.16 -10.01
N THR A 60 12.51 3.84 -9.79
CA THR A 60 12.70 2.84 -10.86
C THR A 60 11.71 3.00 -12.01
N LEU A 61 10.53 3.58 -11.76
CA LEU A 61 9.53 3.90 -12.78
C LEU A 61 9.66 5.31 -13.37
N GLY A 62 10.69 6.06 -12.99
CA GLY A 62 10.89 7.44 -13.45
C GLY A 62 9.80 8.41 -12.97
N VAL A 63 9.17 8.13 -11.83
CA VAL A 63 8.17 9.01 -11.24
C VAL A 63 8.83 10.31 -10.80
N VAL A 64 8.39 11.43 -11.38
CA VAL A 64 9.00 12.75 -11.18
C VAL A 64 8.57 13.38 -9.85
N LYS A 65 7.35 13.09 -9.38
CA LYS A 65 6.79 13.72 -8.19
C LYS A 65 6.16 12.68 -7.26
N HIS A 66 6.88 12.40 -6.18
CA HIS A 66 6.40 11.57 -5.07
C HIS A 66 6.05 12.48 -3.89
N GLN A 67 4.79 12.51 -3.47
CA GLN A 67 4.34 13.30 -2.33
C GLN A 67 4.51 12.52 -1.03
N VAL A 68 5.00 13.18 0.02
CA VAL A 68 5.02 12.65 1.38
C VAL A 68 4.20 13.56 2.29
N VAL A 69 3.17 13.01 2.91
CA VAL A 69 2.32 13.71 3.87
C VAL A 69 2.78 13.37 5.27
N ASN A 70 3.02 14.39 6.11
CA ASN A 70 3.50 14.22 7.47
C ASN A 70 2.39 14.58 8.47
N PHE A 71 2.10 13.67 9.41
CA PHE A 71 1.20 13.87 10.54
C PHE A 71 1.50 12.84 11.64
N ASP A 72 0.81 12.86 12.76
CA ASP A 72 1.13 11.99 13.90
C ASP A 72 -0.08 11.18 14.35
N LEU A 73 -0.09 9.87 14.10
CA LEU A 73 -1.12 8.94 14.59
C LEU A 73 -0.83 8.38 15.99
N ARG A 74 0.33 8.71 16.58
CA ARG A 74 0.62 8.35 17.99
C ARG A 74 -0.25 9.13 18.95
N LEU A 75 -0.86 10.25 18.52
CA LEU A 75 -1.74 11.09 19.34
C LEU A 75 -2.87 10.33 20.02
N TRP A 76 -3.35 9.24 19.42
CA TRP A 76 -4.38 8.38 20.00
C TRP A 76 -3.95 6.92 20.15
N GLY A 77 -2.76 6.53 19.72
CA GLY A 77 -2.20 5.18 19.91
C GLY A 77 -3.08 4.05 19.38
N GLY A 78 -3.23 3.02 20.17
CA GLY A 78 -4.15 1.90 19.89
C GLY A 78 -3.61 0.87 18.90
N SER A 79 -2.33 0.93 18.52
CA SER A 79 -1.68 -0.03 17.63
C SER A 79 -0.22 -0.24 18.00
N ALA A 80 0.26 -1.48 17.87
CA ALA A 80 1.69 -1.78 18.01
C ALA A 80 2.58 -1.05 16.97
N LEU A 81 2.02 -0.45 15.94
CA LEU A 81 2.77 0.34 14.96
C LEU A 81 2.89 1.83 15.34
N THR A 82 2.06 2.32 16.27
CA THR A 82 2.03 3.73 16.71
C THR A 82 2.20 3.90 18.22
N ASP A 83 2.27 2.80 18.97
CA ASP A 83 2.44 2.79 20.42
C ASP A 83 3.54 1.79 20.81
N GLU A 84 4.66 2.29 21.33
CA GLU A 84 5.82 1.46 21.70
C GLU A 84 5.57 0.62 22.96
N THR A 85 4.53 0.91 23.74
CA THR A 85 4.14 0.10 24.90
C THR A 85 3.46 -1.20 24.49
N ILE A 86 2.96 -1.30 23.25
CA ILE A 86 2.35 -2.51 22.70
C ILE A 86 3.41 -3.30 21.95
N ASN A 87 3.66 -4.54 22.39
CA ASN A 87 4.63 -5.41 21.74
C ASN A 87 4.17 -5.83 20.33
N LEU A 88 5.12 -5.83 19.38
CA LEU A 88 4.90 -6.43 18.08
C LEU A 88 4.75 -7.94 18.21
N PRO A 89 3.69 -8.55 17.66
CA PRO A 89 3.55 -9.99 17.65
C PRO A 89 4.67 -10.64 16.82
N GLN A 90 5.18 -11.74 17.31
CA GLN A 90 6.24 -12.51 16.66
C GLN A 90 5.85 -13.98 16.64
N GLU A 91 6.35 -14.72 15.66
CA GLU A 91 6.25 -16.18 15.52
C GLU A 91 4.83 -16.77 15.51
N ARG A 92 3.80 -15.93 15.26
CA ARG A 92 2.42 -16.44 15.15
C ARG A 92 2.28 -17.36 13.93
N SER A 93 1.49 -18.43 14.07
CA SER A 93 1.06 -19.24 12.93
C SER A 93 0.10 -18.47 12.02
N LEU A 94 -0.07 -18.91 10.79
CA LEU A 94 -1.03 -18.32 9.84
C LEU A 94 -2.47 -18.41 10.39
N ASP A 95 -2.81 -19.50 11.07
CA ASP A 95 -4.12 -19.70 11.70
C ASP A 95 -4.38 -18.69 12.82
N GLU A 96 -3.40 -18.43 13.68
CA GLU A 96 -3.50 -17.43 14.74
C GLU A 96 -3.66 -16.00 14.18
N MET A 97 -3.03 -15.70 13.03
CA MET A 97 -3.18 -14.39 12.37
C MET A 97 -4.60 -14.17 11.84
N SER A 98 -5.33 -15.24 11.49
CA SER A 98 -6.67 -15.15 10.90
C SER A 98 -7.83 -14.92 11.88
N GLN A 99 -7.60 -15.16 13.20
CA GLN A 99 -8.69 -15.26 14.18
C GLN A 99 -9.23 -13.93 14.70
N ASN A 100 -8.41 -12.87 14.68
CA ASN A 100 -8.76 -11.58 15.30
C ASN A 100 -8.18 -10.40 14.51
N ILE A 101 -8.74 -9.20 14.72
CA ILE A 101 -8.11 -7.96 14.27
C ILE A 101 -6.76 -7.84 14.99
N PRO A 102 -5.64 -7.80 14.25
CA PRO A 102 -4.32 -7.80 14.87
C PRO A 102 -4.01 -6.49 15.60
N VAL A 103 -3.20 -6.55 16.64
CA VAL A 103 -2.74 -5.37 17.39
C VAL A 103 -1.92 -4.37 16.54
N THR A 104 -1.54 -4.76 15.33
CA THR A 104 -0.89 -3.91 14.32
C THR A 104 -1.88 -3.11 13.49
N TYR A 105 -3.20 -3.31 13.67
CA TYR A 105 -4.20 -2.46 13.06
C TYR A 105 -4.09 -1.04 13.63
N VAL A 106 -3.86 -0.06 12.76
CA VAL A 106 -3.87 1.36 13.14
C VAL A 106 -5.27 1.90 12.89
N PRO A 107 -5.97 2.41 13.93
CA PRO A 107 -7.37 2.83 13.84
C PRO A 107 -7.62 3.78 12.67
N ALA A 108 -8.55 3.41 11.77
CA ALA A 108 -9.00 4.18 10.61
C ALA A 108 -7.88 4.63 9.64
N ARG A 109 -6.71 3.99 9.64
CA ARG A 109 -5.55 4.42 8.86
C ARG A 109 -5.86 4.56 7.37
N ASN A 110 -6.48 3.55 6.75
CA ASN A 110 -6.80 3.60 5.33
C ASN A 110 -7.88 4.65 5.01
N THR A 111 -8.79 4.96 5.94
CA THR A 111 -9.76 6.06 5.79
C THR A 111 -9.04 7.41 5.71
N ILE A 112 -8.10 7.65 6.62
CA ILE A 112 -7.29 8.87 6.64
C ILE A 112 -6.48 8.98 5.34
N PHE A 113 -5.78 7.92 4.95
CA PHE A 113 -4.95 7.90 3.74
C PHE A 113 -5.77 8.12 2.47
N LEU A 114 -6.92 7.46 2.34
CA LEU A 114 -7.83 7.64 1.20
C LEU A 114 -8.39 9.06 1.15
N SER A 115 -8.64 9.70 2.29
CA SER A 115 -9.10 11.10 2.34
C SER A 115 -8.04 12.08 1.81
N PHE A 116 -6.77 11.90 2.19
CA PHE A 116 -5.67 12.68 1.61
C PHE A 116 -5.50 12.41 0.11
N ALA A 117 -5.54 11.14 -0.29
CA ALA A 117 -5.41 10.76 -1.69
C ALA A 117 -6.54 11.32 -2.55
N LEU A 118 -7.78 11.38 -2.00
CA LEU A 118 -8.93 11.99 -2.66
C LEU A 118 -8.71 13.48 -2.92
N GLY A 119 -8.32 14.24 -1.89
CA GLY A 119 -8.03 15.66 -2.03
C GLY A 119 -6.89 15.93 -3.03
N TYR A 120 -5.84 15.13 -2.98
CA TYR A 120 -4.73 15.24 -3.94
C TYR A 120 -5.18 14.89 -5.36
N ALA A 121 -5.92 13.81 -5.54
CA ALA A 121 -6.43 13.37 -6.84
C ALA A 121 -7.34 14.45 -7.48
N GLU A 122 -8.25 15.05 -6.70
CA GLU A 122 -9.09 16.13 -7.17
C GLU A 122 -8.28 17.37 -7.58
N ALA A 123 -7.27 17.74 -6.77
CA ALA A 123 -6.42 18.90 -7.04
C ALA A 123 -5.62 18.79 -8.34
N ILE A 124 -5.21 17.57 -8.75
CA ILE A 124 -4.45 17.33 -9.99
C ILE A 124 -5.31 16.82 -11.14
N ALA A 125 -6.64 16.80 -10.97
CA ALA A 125 -7.59 16.24 -11.91
C ALA A 125 -7.32 14.77 -12.30
N ALA A 126 -6.89 13.96 -11.33
CA ALA A 126 -6.69 12.51 -11.53
C ALA A 126 -8.03 11.77 -11.62
N GLN A 127 -8.05 10.68 -12.38
CA GLN A 127 -9.24 9.87 -12.61
C GLN A 127 -9.31 8.66 -11.66
N ARG A 128 -8.19 8.28 -11.06
CA ARG A 128 -8.07 7.07 -10.23
C ARG A 128 -7.28 7.33 -8.96
N VAL A 129 -7.65 6.60 -7.91
CA VAL A 129 -6.83 6.40 -6.71
C VAL A 129 -6.60 4.91 -6.54
N TYR A 130 -5.35 4.48 -6.60
CA TYR A 130 -4.96 3.08 -6.43
C TYR A 130 -4.55 2.81 -4.98
N ILE A 131 -5.01 1.66 -4.44
CA ILE A 131 -4.69 1.21 -3.09
C ILE A 131 -4.37 -0.29 -3.08
N GLY A 132 -3.31 -0.67 -2.37
CA GLY A 132 -2.81 -2.05 -2.24
C GLY A 132 -3.42 -2.80 -1.06
N VAL A 133 -4.74 -2.73 -0.87
CA VAL A 133 -5.45 -3.54 0.13
C VAL A 133 -5.69 -4.95 -0.40
N ASN A 134 -5.64 -5.92 0.52
CA ASN A 134 -5.88 -7.32 0.27
C ASN A 134 -6.82 -7.89 1.34
N ALA A 135 -7.91 -8.53 0.93
CA ALA A 135 -8.92 -9.09 1.82
C ALA A 135 -8.62 -10.55 2.22
N LEU A 136 -7.78 -11.24 1.44
CA LEU A 136 -7.43 -12.64 1.65
C LEU A 136 -6.21 -12.84 2.53
N ASP A 137 -5.37 -11.81 2.69
CA ASP A 137 -4.29 -11.85 3.64
C ASP A 137 -4.88 -11.91 5.06
N TYR A 138 -4.31 -12.73 5.90
CA TYR A 138 -4.73 -12.93 7.29
C TYR A 138 -4.61 -11.68 8.18
N SER A 139 -4.58 -10.50 7.56
CA SER A 139 -4.45 -9.23 8.27
C SER A 139 -5.67 -8.85 9.10
N GLY A 140 -6.85 -9.37 8.75
CA GLY A 140 -8.10 -9.10 9.48
C GLY A 140 -8.48 -7.61 9.56
N TYR A 141 -7.83 -6.75 8.80
CA TYR A 141 -8.07 -5.31 8.88
C TYR A 141 -9.43 -4.93 8.30
N PRO A 142 -10.31 -4.29 9.08
CA PRO A 142 -11.64 -3.92 8.63
C PRO A 142 -11.63 -2.95 7.45
N ASP A 143 -10.61 -2.10 7.35
CA ASP A 143 -10.43 -1.09 6.31
C ASP A 143 -9.66 -1.60 5.06
N CYS A 144 -9.58 -2.93 4.91
CA CYS A 144 -9.07 -3.61 3.71
C CYS A 144 -10.15 -4.44 2.99
N ARG A 145 -11.40 -4.39 3.45
CA ARG A 145 -12.49 -5.26 2.95
C ARG A 145 -13.18 -4.64 1.73
N PRO A 146 -13.78 -5.48 0.83
CA PRO A 146 -14.49 -4.99 -0.36
C PRO A 146 -15.65 -4.04 -0.05
N ASP A 147 -16.44 -4.32 1.00
CA ASP A 147 -17.57 -3.50 1.43
C ASP A 147 -17.11 -2.10 1.92
N TYR A 148 -15.96 -2.04 2.61
CA TYR A 148 -15.34 -0.78 3.01
C TYR A 148 -14.92 0.04 1.78
N ILE A 149 -14.25 -0.58 0.79
CA ILE A 149 -13.83 0.11 -0.44
C ILE A 149 -15.05 0.64 -1.22
N GLN A 150 -16.14 -0.12 -1.27
CA GLN A 150 -17.40 0.33 -1.87
C GLN A 150 -18.00 1.54 -1.14
N ALA A 151 -17.96 1.54 0.20
CA ALA A 151 -18.42 2.67 0.99
C ALA A 151 -17.56 3.92 0.75
N MET A 152 -16.23 3.77 0.72
CA MET A 152 -15.31 4.85 0.40
C MET A 152 -15.51 5.39 -1.03
N GLN A 153 -15.82 4.53 -2.00
CA GLN A 153 -16.18 4.98 -3.37
C GLN A 153 -17.40 5.91 -3.36
N LYS A 154 -18.40 5.67 -2.50
CA LYS A 154 -19.54 6.58 -2.33
C LYS A 154 -19.11 7.91 -1.72
N VAL A 155 -18.18 7.89 -0.75
CA VAL A 155 -17.60 9.11 -0.19
C VAL A 155 -16.92 9.94 -1.30
N PHE A 156 -16.12 9.30 -2.17
CA PHE A 156 -15.46 9.94 -3.29
C PHE A 156 -16.47 10.59 -4.25
N GLN A 157 -17.55 9.89 -4.55
CA GLN A 157 -18.61 10.40 -5.43
C GLN A 157 -19.37 11.58 -4.82
N LEU A 158 -19.69 11.51 -3.52
CA LEU A 158 -20.56 12.51 -2.87
C LEU A 158 -19.77 13.72 -2.34
N GLY A 159 -18.50 13.52 -1.96
CA GLY A 159 -17.68 14.49 -1.27
C GLY A 159 -16.78 15.36 -2.15
N THR A 160 -16.79 15.16 -3.48
CA THR A 160 -15.94 15.90 -4.42
C THR A 160 -16.76 16.67 -5.46
N LYS A 161 -16.18 17.73 -6.01
CA LYS A 161 -16.75 18.47 -7.14
C LYS A 161 -16.87 17.55 -8.36
N GLN A 162 -15.80 16.84 -8.73
CA GLN A 162 -15.81 15.90 -9.86
C GLN A 162 -16.92 14.85 -9.72
N GLY A 163 -17.12 14.32 -8.51
CA GLY A 163 -18.16 13.34 -8.23
C GLY A 163 -19.57 13.92 -8.41
N ARG A 164 -19.81 15.17 -7.97
CA ARG A 164 -21.09 15.86 -8.14
C ARG A 164 -21.36 16.27 -9.59
N GLU A 165 -20.33 16.47 -10.39
CA GLU A 165 -20.41 16.77 -11.82
C GLU A 165 -20.54 15.50 -12.69
N GLY A 166 -20.66 14.32 -12.10
CA GLY A 166 -20.90 13.07 -12.81
C GLY A 166 -19.63 12.30 -13.24
N ASN A 167 -18.44 12.78 -12.88
CA ASN A 167 -17.16 12.19 -13.21
C ASN A 167 -16.36 11.79 -11.94
N PRO A 168 -16.86 10.89 -11.09
CA PRO A 168 -16.22 10.58 -9.81
C PRO A 168 -14.84 9.95 -10.00
N ILE A 169 -13.89 10.38 -9.19
CA ILE A 169 -12.60 9.70 -9.04
C ILE A 169 -12.88 8.27 -8.57
N LYS A 170 -12.30 7.27 -9.23
CA LYS A 170 -12.54 5.87 -8.90
C LYS A 170 -11.42 5.32 -8.01
N ILE A 171 -11.80 4.59 -6.97
CA ILE A 171 -10.86 3.77 -6.20
C ILE A 171 -10.61 2.46 -6.96
N VAL A 172 -9.35 2.11 -7.11
CA VAL A 172 -8.89 0.86 -7.74
C VAL A 172 -8.10 0.06 -6.71
N ALA A 173 -8.58 -1.11 -6.37
CA ALA A 173 -7.95 -2.03 -5.43
C ALA A 173 -7.65 -3.37 -6.15
N PRO A 174 -6.61 -3.41 -7.00
CA PRO A 174 -6.41 -4.54 -7.94
C PRO A 174 -6.01 -5.83 -7.25
N LEU A 175 -5.59 -5.78 -5.99
CA LEU A 175 -5.10 -6.94 -5.23
C LEU A 175 -6.14 -7.50 -4.25
N ILE A 176 -7.35 -6.93 -4.22
CA ILE A 176 -8.29 -7.15 -3.11
C ILE A 176 -8.69 -8.63 -2.95
N ASP A 177 -8.80 -9.37 -4.06
CA ASP A 177 -9.18 -10.77 -4.11
C ASP A 177 -8.00 -11.72 -4.44
N LEU A 178 -6.75 -11.23 -4.41
CA LEU A 178 -5.57 -12.02 -4.73
C LEU A 178 -4.92 -12.61 -3.48
N LYS A 179 -4.41 -13.84 -3.57
CA LYS A 179 -3.51 -14.42 -2.57
C LYS A 179 -2.13 -13.77 -2.65
N LYS A 180 -1.35 -13.83 -1.58
CA LYS A 180 0.01 -13.28 -1.56
C LYS A 180 0.90 -13.86 -2.67
N THR A 181 0.77 -15.12 -2.99
CA THR A 181 1.46 -15.78 -4.10
C THR A 181 1.08 -15.19 -5.46
N GLU A 182 -0.22 -14.92 -5.67
CA GLU A 182 -0.70 -14.32 -6.91
C GLU A 182 -0.22 -12.86 -7.05
N ILE A 183 -0.12 -12.13 -5.94
CA ILE A 183 0.47 -10.77 -5.92
C ILE A 183 1.95 -10.80 -6.31
N ILE A 184 2.73 -11.77 -5.79
CA ILE A 184 4.14 -11.93 -6.16
C ILE A 184 4.27 -12.31 -7.64
N GLN A 185 3.43 -13.22 -8.15
CA GLN A 185 3.43 -13.58 -9.57
C GLN A 185 3.12 -12.38 -10.47
N LEU A 186 2.10 -11.60 -10.12
CA LEU A 186 1.76 -10.37 -10.83
C LEU A 186 2.91 -9.38 -10.79
N GLY A 187 3.51 -9.15 -9.62
CA GLY A 187 4.65 -8.25 -9.49
C GLY A 187 5.87 -8.70 -10.28
N ASN A 188 6.13 -10.01 -10.38
CA ASN A 188 7.18 -10.56 -11.26
C ASN A 188 6.90 -10.27 -12.73
N GLN A 189 5.64 -10.42 -13.18
CA GLN A 189 5.24 -10.11 -14.56
C GLN A 189 5.41 -8.61 -14.87
N LEU A 190 5.15 -7.77 -13.89
CA LEU A 190 5.27 -6.31 -13.99
C LEU A 190 6.71 -5.79 -13.80
N GLY A 191 7.64 -6.65 -13.35
CA GLY A 191 9.04 -6.28 -13.10
C GLY A 191 9.25 -5.49 -11.80
N VAL A 192 8.47 -5.76 -10.75
CA VAL A 192 8.63 -5.11 -9.44
C VAL A 192 10.00 -5.47 -8.83
N PRO A 193 10.82 -4.48 -8.42
CA PRO A 193 12.14 -4.72 -7.81
C PRO A 193 11.97 -5.10 -6.33
N TRP A 194 11.78 -6.39 -6.06
CA TRP A 194 11.48 -6.90 -4.72
C TRP A 194 12.56 -6.56 -3.69
N GLU A 195 13.81 -6.47 -4.10
CA GLU A 195 14.96 -6.08 -3.28
C GLU A 195 14.87 -4.65 -2.73
N LEU A 196 14.10 -3.78 -3.38
CA LEU A 196 13.87 -2.40 -2.95
C LEU A 196 12.64 -2.25 -2.04
N THR A 197 11.78 -3.29 -1.97
CA THR A 197 10.54 -3.23 -1.17
C THR A 197 10.82 -3.56 0.29
N TRP A 198 9.98 -3.07 1.23
CA TRP A 198 10.13 -3.32 2.65
C TRP A 198 8.81 -3.66 3.31
N SER A 199 8.77 -4.76 4.06
CA SER A 199 7.56 -5.23 4.75
C SER A 199 7.74 -5.41 6.26
N CYS A 200 8.97 -5.44 6.78
CA CYS A 200 9.25 -5.76 8.17
C CYS A 200 8.80 -4.65 9.13
N TYR A 201 8.10 -5.03 10.21
CA TYR A 201 7.63 -4.10 11.25
C TYR A 201 8.71 -3.70 12.28
N ALA A 202 9.85 -4.38 12.33
CA ALA A 202 10.87 -4.16 13.36
C ALA A 202 11.78 -2.93 13.09
N GLY A 203 11.81 -2.40 11.86
CA GLY A 203 12.52 -1.16 11.52
C GLY A 203 14.05 -1.22 11.57
N SER A 204 14.66 -2.41 11.61
CA SER A 204 16.12 -2.60 11.56
C SER A 204 16.64 -2.56 10.11
N ASP A 205 17.98 -2.52 9.93
CA ASP A 205 18.61 -2.49 8.60
C ASP A 205 18.38 -3.78 7.79
N VAL A 206 18.16 -4.90 8.47
CA VAL A 206 17.79 -6.19 7.88
C VAL A 206 16.43 -6.61 8.41
N ALA A 207 15.62 -7.30 7.60
CA ALA A 207 14.31 -7.76 8.00
C ALA A 207 14.39 -8.82 9.11
N CYS A 208 13.49 -8.78 10.10
CA CYS A 208 13.58 -9.66 11.27
C CYS A 208 13.24 -11.14 10.95
N GLY A 209 12.46 -11.41 9.89
CA GLY A 209 12.04 -12.76 9.52
C GLY A 209 10.96 -13.39 10.41
N VAL A 210 10.56 -12.74 11.52
CA VAL A 210 9.69 -13.34 12.55
C VAL A 210 8.37 -12.61 12.78
N CYS A 211 8.25 -11.32 12.41
CA CYS A 211 6.97 -10.61 12.49
C CYS A 211 5.98 -11.13 11.42
N ASP A 212 4.69 -10.92 11.63
CA ASP A 212 3.63 -11.41 10.74
C ASP A 212 3.88 -11.07 9.28
N SER A 213 4.24 -9.82 8.99
CA SER A 213 4.49 -9.38 7.62
C SER A 213 5.69 -10.09 6.97
N CYS A 214 6.78 -10.32 7.71
CA CYS A 214 7.91 -11.11 7.22
C CYS A 214 7.51 -12.57 6.97
N ARG A 215 6.74 -13.17 7.87
CA ARG A 215 6.31 -14.58 7.76
C ARG A 215 5.40 -14.79 6.56
N LEU A 216 4.40 -13.91 6.38
CA LEU A 216 3.52 -13.97 5.21
C LEU A 216 4.30 -13.82 3.89
N ARG A 217 5.23 -12.88 3.84
CA ARG A 217 6.07 -12.64 2.67
C ARG A 217 6.96 -13.85 2.38
N LEU A 218 7.71 -14.34 3.35
CA LEU A 218 8.60 -15.50 3.21
C LEU A 218 7.84 -16.77 2.81
N ALA A 219 6.67 -17.02 3.42
CA ALA A 219 5.83 -18.17 3.08
C ALA A 219 5.38 -18.11 1.62
N ALA A 220 4.95 -16.94 1.14
CA ALA A 220 4.49 -16.80 -0.23
C ALA A 220 5.62 -16.94 -1.28
N PHE A 221 6.83 -16.41 -1.01
CA PHE A 221 7.99 -16.65 -1.87
C PHE A 221 8.37 -18.14 -1.88
N ALA A 222 8.39 -18.80 -0.72
CA ALA A 222 8.72 -20.23 -0.60
C ALA A 222 7.70 -21.12 -1.31
N GLU A 223 6.38 -20.82 -1.23
CA GLU A 223 5.31 -21.55 -1.92
C GLU A 223 5.50 -21.50 -3.45
N LEU A 224 6.05 -20.40 -3.96
CA LEU A 224 6.37 -20.24 -5.37
C LEU A 224 7.73 -20.85 -5.76
N GLY A 225 8.46 -21.47 -4.83
CA GLY A 225 9.81 -21.97 -5.06
C GLY A 225 10.84 -20.85 -5.30
N LEU A 226 10.54 -19.63 -4.89
CA LEU A 226 11.40 -18.45 -5.06
C LEU A 226 12.11 -18.11 -3.75
N LYS A 227 13.30 -17.53 -3.86
CA LYS A 227 13.99 -16.91 -2.72
C LYS A 227 13.60 -15.42 -2.66
N ASP A 228 13.13 -14.97 -1.51
CA ASP A 228 12.93 -13.53 -1.27
C ASP A 228 14.28 -12.80 -1.33
N PRO A 229 14.43 -11.76 -2.16
CA PRO A 229 15.69 -11.03 -2.28
C PRO A 229 16.01 -10.10 -1.10
N LEU A 230 15.07 -9.89 -0.15
CA LEU A 230 15.38 -9.10 1.05
C LEU A 230 16.41 -9.78 1.93
N PRO A 231 17.34 -9.02 2.56
CA PRO A 231 18.20 -9.54 3.60
C PRO A 231 17.40 -9.75 4.90
N TYR A 232 17.51 -10.95 5.46
CA TYR A 232 16.92 -11.32 6.74
C TYR A 232 18.00 -11.57 7.78
N ARG A 233 17.66 -11.35 9.07
CA ARG A 233 18.54 -11.76 10.17
C ARG A 233 18.77 -13.27 10.11
N GLU A 234 20.03 -13.67 10.27
CA GLU A 234 20.34 -15.07 10.51
C GLU A 234 19.69 -15.52 11.83
N ARG A 235 19.07 -16.68 11.81
CA ARG A 235 18.57 -17.31 13.03
C ARG A 235 19.73 -18.04 13.68
N GLU A 236 20.06 -17.64 14.89
CA GLU A 236 20.96 -18.40 15.76
C GLU A 236 20.38 -19.76 16.15
#